data_03363aa22b3324236dde1cddd65f15c1
#
_entry.id   03363aa22b3324236dde1cddd65f15c1
#
_cell.length_a   1.000
_cell.length_b   1.000
_cell.length_c   1.000
_cell.angle_alpha   90.00
_cell.angle_beta   90.00
_cell.angle_gamma   90.00
#
_symmetry.space_group_name_H-M   'P 1'
#
loop_
_entity.id
_entity.type
_entity.pdbx_description
1 polymer ?
#
loop_
_entity_poly.entity_id
_entity_poly.type
_entity_poly.pdbx_seq_one_letter_code
_entity_poly.pdbx_strand_id
1 'polypeptide(L)'
;MNFKSMTLAEMTAALKEMGQPAFRGKQVYSWLHKGVRSYDEMSNLSKDLRTALAEKYPFTAPEVVRRQESARDGTIKYLWRLADGNCVETVLMRYHYGHTVCISTEVGCRMGCAFCASTLGGLVRRLEPNEMLDQVLFTQVDSGLPVSHIVLMGIGEPLDNFDNVMRFLELVNSPEGMNISMRHISLSTCGLVPKIDLLAQRKLQLTLSVSLHAPNDEIRNRIMPVNKAYPTEELLAACRRYYEATNRRISFEYAMIDGVNDTEAAAKELLRRLKGLPAHMNLIPLNHVEESPLKPSTKAAVARFQKILEDGGVTATVRRTLGGDIDASCGQLRRKYTKEQ
;
A
#
# COMPACT_ATOMS: atom_id res chain seq x y z
N MET A 1 6.22 13.77 17.54
CA MET A 1 6.64 12.76 16.55
C MET A 1 6.95 11.47 17.29
N ASN A 2 6.44 10.32 16.86
CA ASN A 2 6.73 9.03 17.46
C ASN A 2 8.21 8.66 17.22
N PHE A 3 8.88 8.06 18.22
CA PHE A 3 10.30 7.73 18.14
C PHE A 3 10.63 6.77 16.98
N LYS A 4 9.73 5.83 16.66
CA LYS A 4 9.86 4.93 15.49
C LYS A 4 9.70 5.62 14.13
N SER A 5 9.18 6.87 14.09
CA SER A 5 9.11 7.67 12.88
C SER A 5 10.39 8.47 12.59
N MET A 6 11.37 8.41 13.48
CA MET A 6 12.66 9.08 13.31
C MET A 6 13.62 8.25 12.48
N THR A 7 14.41 8.90 11.65
CA THR A 7 15.60 8.30 11.02
C THR A 7 16.66 8.00 12.08
N LEU A 8 17.64 7.16 11.74
CA LEU A 8 18.78 6.91 12.65
C LEU A 8 19.51 8.18 13.06
N ALA A 9 19.65 9.15 12.14
CA ALA A 9 20.30 10.43 12.42
C ALA A 9 19.50 11.27 13.42
N GLU A 10 18.19 11.42 13.20
CA GLU A 10 17.27 12.14 14.09
C GLU A 10 17.21 11.48 15.48
N MET A 11 17.10 10.14 15.53
CA MET A 11 17.10 9.38 16.77
C MET A 11 18.41 9.54 17.55
N THR A 12 19.54 9.53 16.85
CA THR A 12 20.85 9.76 17.46
C THR A 12 20.96 11.17 18.03
N ALA A 13 20.45 12.19 17.33
CA ALA A 13 20.39 13.56 17.82
C ALA A 13 19.51 13.67 19.07
N ALA A 14 18.31 13.09 19.05
CA ALA A 14 17.40 13.09 20.19
C ALA A 14 17.98 12.40 21.43
N LEU A 15 18.72 11.31 21.25
CA LEU A 15 19.42 10.63 22.35
C LEU A 15 20.61 11.44 22.89
N LYS A 16 21.34 12.16 22.03
CA LYS A 16 22.38 13.08 22.47
C LYS A 16 21.81 14.20 23.34
N GLU A 17 20.67 14.77 23.01
CA GLU A 17 19.97 15.75 23.84
C GLU A 17 19.56 15.18 25.20
N MET A 18 19.36 13.86 25.30
CA MET A 18 19.14 13.14 26.56
C MET A 18 20.46 12.78 27.29
N GLY A 19 21.60 13.30 26.87
CA GLY A 19 22.91 13.01 27.47
C GLY A 19 23.48 11.62 27.11
N GLN A 20 22.93 10.97 26.09
CA GLN A 20 23.37 9.62 25.70
C GLN A 20 24.47 9.67 24.62
N PRO A 21 25.45 8.74 24.67
CA PRO A 21 26.48 8.65 23.63
C PRO A 21 25.88 8.24 22.28
N ALA A 22 26.48 8.68 21.16
CA ALA A 22 25.97 8.54 19.82
C ALA A 22 25.66 7.08 19.40
N PHE A 23 26.43 6.10 19.86
CA PHE A 23 26.23 4.70 19.52
C PHE A 23 24.88 4.14 20.03
N ARG A 24 24.27 4.77 21.05
CA ARG A 24 22.94 4.40 21.55
C ARG A 24 21.86 4.58 20.49
N GLY A 25 22.01 5.56 19.59
CA GLY A 25 21.11 5.74 18.45
C GLY A 25 20.97 4.46 17.63
N LYS A 26 22.09 3.88 17.22
CA LYS A 26 22.08 2.63 16.45
C LYS A 26 21.51 1.45 17.24
N GLN A 27 21.79 1.35 18.54
CA GLN A 27 21.25 0.29 19.39
C GLN A 27 19.72 0.35 19.47
N VAL A 28 19.17 1.52 19.81
CA VAL A 28 17.71 1.70 19.91
C VAL A 28 17.03 1.49 18.56
N TYR A 29 17.59 2.08 17.49
CA TYR A 29 17.08 1.94 16.14
C TYR A 29 16.99 0.46 15.71
N SER A 30 18.06 -0.31 15.94
CA SER A 30 18.08 -1.74 15.63
C SER A 30 17.03 -2.53 16.42
N TRP A 31 16.79 -2.19 17.71
CA TRP A 31 15.74 -2.83 18.49
C TRP A 31 14.34 -2.54 17.94
N LEU A 32 14.06 -1.27 17.63
CA LEU A 32 12.76 -0.88 17.09
C LEU A 32 12.47 -1.57 15.77
N HIS A 33 13.46 -1.72 14.89
CA HIS A 33 13.33 -2.41 13.61
C HIS A 33 13.35 -3.96 13.71
N LYS A 34 13.54 -4.52 14.90
CA LYS A 34 13.29 -5.94 15.18
C LYS A 34 11.85 -6.23 15.60
N GLY A 35 11.04 -5.19 15.80
CA GLY A 35 9.64 -5.33 16.17
C GLY A 35 9.40 -5.63 17.65
N VAL A 36 10.24 -5.08 18.54
CA VAL A 36 9.98 -5.11 20.00
C VAL A 36 8.66 -4.37 20.31
N ARG A 37 8.01 -4.79 21.38
CA ARG A 37 6.71 -4.23 21.81
C ARG A 37 6.83 -3.26 22.99
N SER A 38 8.02 -3.17 23.61
CA SER A 38 8.30 -2.22 24.70
C SER A 38 9.79 -1.90 24.77
N TYR A 39 10.15 -0.82 25.46
CA TYR A 39 11.54 -0.52 25.77
C TYR A 39 12.16 -1.55 26.70
N ASP A 40 11.36 -2.28 27.50
CA ASP A 40 11.85 -3.29 28.45
C ASP A 40 12.51 -4.49 27.75
N GLU A 41 12.12 -4.78 26.52
CA GLU A 41 12.74 -5.82 25.69
C GLU A 41 14.16 -5.46 25.23
N MET A 42 14.56 -4.17 25.30
CA MET A 42 15.87 -3.67 24.87
C MET A 42 16.95 -3.96 25.92
N SER A 43 17.31 -5.23 26.06
CA SER A 43 18.11 -5.78 27.17
C SER A 43 19.53 -5.18 27.31
N ASN A 44 20.09 -4.61 26.24
CA ASN A 44 21.41 -3.95 26.27
C ASN A 44 21.36 -2.45 26.61
N LEU A 45 20.18 -1.91 26.94
CA LEU A 45 20.00 -0.56 27.47
C LEU A 45 19.85 -0.61 29.00
N SER A 46 20.40 0.40 29.70
CA SER A 46 20.20 0.54 31.14
C SER A 46 18.72 0.76 31.47
N LYS A 47 18.30 0.35 32.65
CA LYS A 47 16.93 0.54 33.14
C LYS A 47 16.54 2.02 33.12
N ASP A 48 17.43 2.90 33.57
CA ASP A 48 17.20 4.34 33.61
C ASP A 48 16.95 4.91 32.21
N LEU A 49 17.73 4.49 31.21
CA LEU A 49 17.51 4.92 29.83
C LEU A 49 16.18 4.41 29.28
N ARG A 50 15.81 3.16 29.55
CA ARG A 50 14.51 2.61 29.13
C ARG A 50 13.34 3.38 29.75
N THR A 51 13.43 3.72 31.04
CA THR A 51 12.43 4.55 31.74
C THR A 51 12.36 5.94 31.14
N ALA A 52 13.50 6.63 30.95
CA ALA A 52 13.54 7.96 30.36
C ALA A 52 12.99 7.99 28.91
N LEU A 53 13.24 6.93 28.14
CA LEU A 53 12.66 6.78 26.79
C LEU A 53 11.14 6.60 26.86
N ALA A 54 10.63 5.78 27.77
CA ALA A 54 9.20 5.56 27.94
C ALA A 54 8.44 6.83 28.34
N GLU A 55 9.04 7.64 29.19
CA GLU A 55 8.49 8.94 29.63
C GLU A 55 8.47 9.97 28.49
N LYS A 56 9.59 10.10 27.75
CA LYS A 56 9.73 11.12 26.69
C LYS A 56 9.07 10.72 25.38
N TYR A 57 9.11 9.44 25.05
CA TYR A 57 8.60 8.87 23.80
C TYR A 57 7.72 7.63 24.10
N PRO A 58 6.45 7.81 24.48
CA PRO A 58 5.57 6.68 24.79
C PRO A 58 5.59 5.63 23.68
N PHE A 59 5.77 4.38 24.08
CA PHE A 59 5.84 3.27 23.11
C PHE A 59 4.44 2.93 22.59
N THR A 60 4.32 2.79 21.28
CA THR A 60 3.09 2.31 20.65
C THR A 60 3.39 1.06 19.82
N ALA A 61 2.52 0.07 19.91
CA ALA A 61 2.53 -1.12 19.07
C ALA A 61 1.09 -1.49 18.72
N PRO A 62 0.81 -1.90 17.49
CA PRO A 62 -0.53 -2.32 17.13
C PRO A 62 -0.87 -3.68 17.78
N GLU A 63 -2.15 -3.88 18.05
CA GLU A 63 -2.69 -5.15 18.56
C GLU A 63 -3.37 -5.94 17.45
N VAL A 64 -3.21 -7.26 17.46
CA VAL A 64 -3.96 -8.15 16.56
C VAL A 64 -5.39 -8.28 17.07
N VAL A 65 -6.35 -7.68 16.37
CA VAL A 65 -7.79 -7.85 16.67
C VAL A 65 -8.32 -9.12 16.03
N ARG A 66 -7.92 -9.36 14.77
CA ARG A 66 -8.31 -10.55 14.03
C ARG A 66 -7.18 -10.98 13.10
N ARG A 67 -6.94 -12.29 13.05
CA ARG A 67 -6.00 -12.93 12.13
C ARG A 67 -6.74 -14.05 11.41
N GLN A 68 -6.69 -14.03 10.10
CA GLN A 68 -7.24 -15.09 9.25
C GLN A 68 -6.11 -15.64 8.38
N GLU A 69 -6.02 -16.96 8.25
CA GLU A 69 -5.04 -17.62 7.39
C GLU A 69 -5.74 -18.54 6.41
N SER A 70 -5.43 -18.36 5.12
CA SER A 70 -5.97 -19.17 4.04
C SER A 70 -5.41 -20.59 4.11
N ALA A 71 -6.30 -21.57 4.17
CA ALA A 71 -5.94 -22.97 4.04
C ALA A 71 -5.49 -23.37 2.63
N ARG A 72 -5.82 -22.54 1.61
CA ARG A 72 -5.54 -22.80 0.18
C ARG A 72 -4.14 -22.39 -0.24
N ASP A 73 -3.67 -21.23 0.24
CA ASP A 73 -2.44 -20.62 -0.28
C ASP A 73 -1.56 -19.98 0.81
N GLY A 74 -1.96 -20.08 2.08
CA GLY A 74 -1.22 -19.57 3.22
C GLY A 74 -1.19 -18.02 3.30
N THR A 75 -2.05 -17.32 2.56
CA THR A 75 -2.25 -15.87 2.71
C THR A 75 -2.75 -15.58 4.11
N ILE A 76 -2.14 -14.61 4.79
CA ILE A 76 -2.57 -14.19 6.12
C ILE A 76 -3.11 -12.77 6.07
N LYS A 77 -4.32 -12.58 6.59
CA LYS A 77 -4.91 -11.26 6.77
C LYS A 77 -4.97 -10.88 8.23
N TYR A 78 -4.51 -9.68 8.53
CA TYR A 78 -4.56 -9.07 9.85
C TYR A 78 -5.51 -7.89 9.88
N LEU A 79 -6.21 -7.75 10.99
CA LEU A 79 -6.85 -6.53 11.44
C LEU A 79 -6.08 -6.05 12.66
N TRP A 80 -5.40 -4.92 12.52
CA TRP A 80 -4.62 -4.29 13.57
C TRP A 80 -5.40 -3.18 14.22
N ARG A 81 -5.42 -3.13 15.56
CA ARG A 81 -5.88 -1.97 16.34
C ARG A 81 -4.70 -1.05 16.60
N LEU A 82 -4.85 0.21 16.26
CA LEU A 82 -3.89 1.28 16.53
C LEU A 82 -4.10 1.86 17.93
N ALA A 83 -3.14 2.67 18.41
CA ALA A 83 -3.18 3.25 19.76
C ALA A 83 -4.41 4.12 20.04
N ASP A 84 -5.02 4.69 19.02
CA ASP A 84 -6.25 5.49 19.10
C ASP A 84 -7.56 4.68 18.98
N GLY A 85 -7.45 3.35 18.93
CA GLY A 85 -8.57 2.42 18.78
C GLY A 85 -9.02 2.18 17.34
N ASN A 86 -8.54 2.95 16.37
CA ASN A 86 -8.84 2.71 14.97
C ASN A 86 -8.22 1.40 14.47
N CYS A 87 -8.83 0.80 13.44
CA CYS A 87 -8.33 -0.45 12.87
C CYS A 87 -7.90 -0.28 11.41
N VAL A 88 -6.82 -0.97 11.04
CA VAL A 88 -6.30 -1.07 9.67
C VAL A 88 -6.03 -2.52 9.29
N GLU A 89 -5.99 -2.78 7.99
CA GLU A 89 -5.79 -4.13 7.44
C GLU A 89 -4.40 -4.27 6.83
N THR A 90 -3.84 -5.47 7.00
CA THR A 90 -2.60 -5.88 6.33
C THR A 90 -2.77 -7.30 5.80
N VAL A 91 -2.21 -7.58 4.61
CA VAL A 91 -2.25 -8.91 4.01
C VAL A 91 -0.84 -9.38 3.70
N LEU A 92 -0.44 -10.52 4.24
CA LEU A 92 0.79 -11.21 3.90
C LEU A 92 0.50 -12.28 2.85
N MET A 93 1.14 -12.15 1.70
CA MET A 93 0.99 -13.03 0.54
C MET A 93 2.29 -13.79 0.30
N ARG A 94 2.17 -15.08 0.01
CA ARG A 94 3.32 -15.96 -0.27
C ARG A 94 3.48 -16.13 -1.79
N TYR A 95 4.64 -15.73 -2.30
CA TYR A 95 5.03 -15.92 -3.69
C TYR A 95 6.32 -16.74 -3.78
N HIS A 96 6.60 -17.32 -4.95
CA HIS A 96 7.84 -18.07 -5.18
C HIS A 96 9.12 -17.22 -5.04
N TYR A 97 9.00 -15.91 -5.22
CA TYR A 97 10.11 -14.94 -5.11
C TYR A 97 10.22 -14.30 -3.71
N GLY A 98 9.37 -14.68 -2.76
CA GLY A 98 9.41 -14.17 -1.39
C GLY A 98 8.03 -13.79 -0.85
N HIS A 99 8.00 -13.13 0.31
CA HIS A 99 6.76 -12.73 0.96
C HIS A 99 6.49 -11.25 0.72
N THR A 100 5.29 -10.97 0.23
CA THR A 100 4.81 -9.61 -0.03
C THR A 100 3.79 -9.20 1.03
N VAL A 101 3.99 -8.04 1.64
CA VAL A 101 2.99 -7.46 2.54
C VAL A 101 2.25 -6.32 1.86
N CYS A 102 0.93 -6.36 1.91
CA CYS A 102 0.05 -5.27 1.50
C CYS A 102 -0.33 -4.48 2.74
N ILE A 103 -0.01 -3.19 2.78
CA ILE A 103 -0.25 -2.31 3.93
C ILE A 103 -1.23 -1.21 3.61
N SER A 104 -1.92 -0.73 4.66
CA SER A 104 -2.78 0.45 4.64
C SER A 104 -1.96 1.73 4.88
N THR A 105 -2.40 2.84 4.32
CA THR A 105 -1.77 4.17 4.47
C THR A 105 -2.68 5.19 5.16
N GLU A 106 -3.95 4.85 5.35
CA GLU A 106 -4.96 5.68 6.00
C GLU A 106 -5.93 4.81 6.80
N VAL A 107 -6.69 5.43 7.67
CA VAL A 107 -7.89 4.86 8.30
C VAL A 107 -9.09 5.34 7.49
N GLY A 108 -9.63 4.44 6.63
CA GLY A 108 -10.63 4.82 5.64
C GLY A 108 -10.01 5.44 4.38
N CYS A 109 -10.84 5.98 3.48
CA CYS A 109 -10.39 6.60 2.23
C CYS A 109 -11.47 7.56 1.71
N ARG A 110 -11.07 8.74 1.24
CA ARG A 110 -12.01 9.75 0.72
C ARG A 110 -12.19 9.75 -0.79
N MET A 111 -11.52 8.83 -1.51
CA MET A 111 -11.51 8.85 -2.99
C MET A 111 -12.82 8.44 -3.63
N GLY A 112 -13.71 7.72 -2.92
CA GLY A 112 -15.08 7.44 -3.35
C GLY A 112 -15.20 6.45 -4.52
N CYS A 113 -14.19 5.59 -4.76
CA CYS A 113 -14.24 4.61 -5.86
C CYS A 113 -15.42 3.64 -5.65
N ALA A 114 -16.30 3.51 -6.66
CA ALA A 114 -17.58 2.78 -6.57
C ALA A 114 -17.44 1.28 -6.31
N PHE A 115 -16.27 0.71 -6.56
CA PHE A 115 -15.96 -0.71 -6.38
C PHE A 115 -15.16 -1.01 -5.10
N CYS A 116 -14.87 0.00 -4.27
CA CYS A 116 -13.93 -0.15 -3.16
C CYS A 116 -14.63 -0.05 -1.80
N ALA A 117 -14.54 -1.10 -0.99
CA ALA A 117 -15.10 -1.13 0.36
C ALA A 117 -14.43 -0.12 1.32
N SER A 118 -13.19 0.26 1.07
CA SER A 118 -12.45 1.18 1.94
C SER A 118 -12.98 2.61 1.95
N THR A 119 -13.80 2.99 0.95
CA THR A 119 -14.33 4.34 0.83
C THR A 119 -15.66 4.55 1.55
N LEU A 120 -16.35 3.48 1.93
CA LEU A 120 -17.73 3.53 2.45
C LEU A 120 -17.89 4.26 3.78
N GLY A 121 -16.83 4.37 4.58
CA GLY A 121 -16.79 5.14 5.82
C GLY A 121 -16.05 6.47 5.71
N GLY A 122 -15.68 6.88 4.50
CA GLY A 122 -14.85 8.08 4.31
C GLY A 122 -13.44 7.94 4.90
N LEU A 123 -12.73 9.06 4.97
CA LEU A 123 -11.42 9.18 5.61
C LEU A 123 -11.60 9.60 7.07
N VAL A 124 -11.05 8.81 7.99
CA VAL A 124 -10.97 9.17 9.42
C VAL A 124 -9.69 9.97 9.65
N ARG A 125 -8.52 9.40 9.32
CA ARG A 125 -7.22 10.07 9.38
C ARG A 125 -6.17 9.38 8.53
N ARG A 126 -5.09 10.08 8.31
CA ARG A 126 -3.86 9.55 7.71
C ARG A 126 -3.06 8.76 8.74
N LEU A 127 -2.34 7.73 8.30
CA LEU A 127 -1.42 6.99 9.16
C LEU A 127 -0.09 7.74 9.30
N GLU A 128 0.47 7.66 10.49
CA GLU A 128 1.84 8.10 10.77
C GLU A 128 2.87 7.13 10.19
N PRO A 129 4.13 7.56 9.94
CA PRO A 129 5.15 6.68 9.38
C PRO A 129 5.42 5.41 10.18
N ASN A 130 5.43 5.51 11.52
CA ASN A 130 5.59 4.35 12.39
C ASN A 130 4.42 3.37 12.28
N GLU A 131 3.18 3.82 12.08
CA GLU A 131 2.02 2.94 11.95
C GLU A 131 2.06 2.13 10.65
N MET A 132 2.61 2.71 9.58
CA MET A 132 2.88 1.98 8.33
C MET A 132 4.04 0.99 8.49
N LEU A 133 5.12 1.40 9.16
CA LEU A 133 6.27 0.55 9.48
C LEU A 133 5.87 -0.63 10.38
N ASP A 134 5.04 -0.37 11.39
CA ASP A 134 4.55 -1.37 12.33
C ASP A 134 3.72 -2.46 11.63
N GLN A 135 2.94 -2.14 10.61
CA GLN A 135 2.25 -3.14 9.81
C GLN A 135 3.21 -4.15 9.18
N VAL A 136 4.37 -3.70 8.68
CA VAL A 136 5.38 -4.58 8.09
C VAL A 136 6.09 -5.38 9.18
N LEU A 137 6.59 -4.71 10.22
CA LEU A 137 7.36 -5.31 11.32
C LEU A 137 6.55 -6.37 12.06
N PHE A 138 5.35 -6.03 12.53
CA PHE A 138 4.54 -6.93 13.34
C PHE A 138 3.92 -8.06 12.52
N THR A 139 3.69 -7.86 11.22
CA THR A 139 3.36 -8.98 10.32
C THR A 139 4.52 -9.97 10.21
N GLN A 140 5.77 -9.48 10.10
CA GLN A 140 6.94 -10.34 10.07
C GLN A 140 7.14 -11.09 11.39
N VAL A 141 6.99 -10.40 12.53
CA VAL A 141 7.14 -10.99 13.87
C VAL A 141 6.07 -12.05 14.13
N ASP A 142 4.78 -11.74 13.85
CA ASP A 142 3.67 -12.66 14.13
C ASP A 142 3.68 -13.89 13.22
N SER A 143 3.99 -13.69 11.93
CA SER A 143 4.01 -14.80 10.96
C SER A 143 5.28 -15.65 11.03
N GLY A 144 6.37 -15.13 11.59
CA GLY A 144 7.71 -15.73 11.54
C GLY A 144 8.33 -15.76 10.14
N LEU A 145 7.73 -15.06 9.15
CA LEU A 145 8.15 -15.06 7.76
C LEU A 145 8.84 -13.73 7.39
N PRO A 146 10.04 -13.77 6.77
CA PRO A 146 10.73 -12.55 6.36
C PRO A 146 9.94 -11.83 5.25
N VAL A 147 9.63 -10.55 5.44
CA VAL A 147 9.00 -9.71 4.42
C VAL A 147 10.07 -9.20 3.48
N SER A 148 9.91 -9.47 2.18
CA SER A 148 10.84 -9.06 1.12
C SER A 148 10.28 -8.00 0.17
N HIS A 149 8.94 -7.87 0.08
CA HIS A 149 8.26 -6.95 -0.82
C HIS A 149 7.12 -6.24 -0.09
N ILE A 150 6.85 -5.00 -0.48
CA ILE A 150 5.76 -4.19 0.08
C ILE A 150 4.90 -3.64 -1.04
N VAL A 151 3.58 -3.71 -0.89
CA VAL A 151 2.65 -3.01 -1.76
C VAL A 151 1.76 -2.08 -0.93
N LEU A 152 1.75 -0.79 -1.27
CA LEU A 152 0.89 0.20 -0.66
C LEU A 152 -0.44 0.21 -1.44
N MET A 153 -1.23 -0.87 -1.25
CA MET A 153 -2.49 -1.16 -1.95
C MET A 153 -3.61 -1.52 -0.96
N GLY A 154 -3.41 -1.28 0.32
CA GLY A 154 -4.40 -1.49 1.37
C GLY A 154 -5.41 -0.36 1.46
N ILE A 155 -5.88 -0.06 2.67
CA ILE A 155 -6.84 1.02 2.92
C ILE A 155 -6.14 2.38 2.77
N GLY A 156 -6.74 3.29 1.99
CA GLY A 156 -6.27 4.65 1.80
C GLY A 156 -5.70 4.94 0.40
N GLU A 157 -5.39 6.21 0.18
CA GLU A 157 -4.67 6.71 -1.00
C GLU A 157 -3.26 7.15 -0.56
N PRO A 158 -2.21 6.42 -0.93
CA PRO A 158 -0.86 6.74 -0.47
C PRO A 158 -0.40 8.16 -0.80
N LEU A 159 -0.79 8.69 -1.95
CA LEU A 159 -0.39 10.04 -2.35
C LEU A 159 -1.22 11.15 -1.66
N ASP A 160 -2.35 10.83 -1.03
CA ASP A 160 -3.05 11.76 -0.14
C ASP A 160 -2.34 11.88 1.21
N ASN A 161 -1.60 10.84 1.61
CA ASN A 161 -0.72 10.84 2.79
C ASN A 161 0.76 11.00 2.42
N PHE A 162 1.06 11.85 1.45
CA PHE A 162 2.35 11.91 0.76
C PHE A 162 3.57 11.98 1.69
N ASP A 163 3.60 12.95 2.61
CA ASP A 163 4.79 13.20 3.43
C ASP A 163 5.08 12.04 4.39
N ASN A 164 4.06 11.48 5.02
CA ASN A 164 4.21 10.31 5.89
C ASN A 164 4.61 9.06 5.10
N VAL A 165 4.08 8.88 3.88
CA VAL A 165 4.48 7.78 3.00
C VAL A 165 5.94 7.93 2.58
N MET A 166 6.40 9.14 2.23
CA MET A 166 7.82 9.36 1.90
C MET A 166 8.73 9.05 3.09
N ARG A 167 8.33 9.45 4.30
CA ARG A 167 9.07 9.12 5.52
C ARG A 167 9.07 7.59 5.79
N PHE A 168 7.94 6.92 5.63
CA PHE A 168 7.87 5.46 5.74
C PHE A 168 8.83 4.78 4.76
N LEU A 169 8.87 5.22 3.49
CA LEU A 169 9.78 4.67 2.49
C LEU A 169 11.26 4.86 2.87
N GLU A 170 11.61 6.00 3.44
CA GLU A 170 12.95 6.26 3.97
C GLU A 170 13.31 5.27 5.10
N LEU A 171 12.40 5.08 6.05
CA LEU A 171 12.62 4.20 7.22
C LEU A 171 12.74 2.73 6.81
N VAL A 172 11.84 2.22 5.96
CA VAL A 172 11.84 0.81 5.58
C VAL A 172 13.00 0.44 4.67
N ASN A 173 13.55 1.41 3.93
CA ASN A 173 14.73 1.23 3.06
C ASN A 173 16.06 1.43 3.80
N SER A 174 16.04 1.94 5.04
CA SER A 174 17.25 2.20 5.83
C SER A 174 18.10 0.92 5.99
N PRO A 175 19.41 0.96 5.67
CA PRO A 175 20.31 -0.18 5.81
C PRO A 175 20.42 -0.72 7.25
N GLU A 176 20.28 0.16 8.24
CA GLU A 176 20.30 -0.21 9.66
C GLU A 176 18.94 -0.69 10.18
N GLY A 177 17.88 -0.55 9.35
CA GLY A 177 16.52 -0.99 9.64
C GLY A 177 16.15 -2.28 8.91
N MET A 178 15.00 -2.28 8.25
CA MET A 178 14.52 -3.44 7.49
C MET A 178 15.28 -3.68 6.17
N ASN A 179 15.93 -2.66 5.64
CA ASN A 179 16.73 -2.72 4.41
C ASN A 179 15.97 -3.28 3.19
N ILE A 180 14.69 -2.93 3.07
CA ILE A 180 13.88 -3.35 1.91
C ILE A 180 14.15 -2.39 0.77
N SER A 181 14.70 -2.91 -0.35
CA SER A 181 15.00 -2.11 -1.54
C SER A 181 13.76 -1.44 -2.11
N MET A 182 13.88 -0.19 -2.58
CA MET A 182 12.81 0.52 -3.29
C MET A 182 12.27 -0.27 -4.50
N ARG A 183 13.09 -1.09 -5.15
CA ARG A 183 12.67 -1.96 -6.27
C ARG A 183 11.70 -3.05 -5.86
N HIS A 184 11.62 -3.37 -4.58
CA HIS A 184 10.68 -4.33 -4.01
C HIS A 184 9.43 -3.66 -3.43
N ILE A 185 9.23 -2.37 -3.71
CA ILE A 185 8.09 -1.61 -3.23
C ILE A 185 7.24 -1.15 -4.40
N SER A 186 5.93 -1.41 -4.34
CA SER A 186 4.94 -0.85 -5.25
C SER A 186 4.04 0.13 -4.51
N LEU A 187 3.97 1.36 -5.02
CA LEU A 187 3.06 2.39 -4.54
C LEU A 187 1.91 2.52 -5.52
N SER A 188 0.69 2.28 -5.05
CA SER A 188 -0.52 2.46 -5.85
C SER A 188 -1.12 3.84 -5.62
N THR A 189 -1.72 4.41 -6.67
CA THR A 189 -2.48 5.67 -6.58
C THR A 189 -3.69 5.67 -7.50
N CYS A 190 -4.77 6.29 -7.04
CA CYS A 190 -5.93 6.57 -7.89
C CYS A 190 -5.69 7.69 -8.91
N GLY A 191 -4.52 8.36 -8.88
CA GLY A 191 -4.12 9.35 -9.88
C GLY A 191 -4.21 10.81 -9.41
N LEU A 192 -3.67 11.11 -8.24
CA LEU A 192 -3.49 12.50 -7.78
C LEU A 192 -2.33 13.14 -8.56
N VAL A 193 -2.62 13.71 -9.73
CA VAL A 193 -1.63 14.21 -10.70
C VAL A 193 -0.55 15.08 -10.08
N PRO A 194 -0.84 16.14 -9.30
CA PRO A 194 0.22 16.97 -8.69
C PRO A 194 1.15 16.18 -7.77
N LYS A 195 0.63 15.12 -7.14
CA LYS A 195 1.43 14.26 -6.24
C LYS A 195 2.26 13.22 -7.01
N ILE A 196 1.80 12.78 -8.19
CA ILE A 196 2.61 11.98 -9.11
C ILE A 196 3.82 12.80 -9.59
N ASP A 197 3.63 14.06 -9.94
CA ASP A 197 4.71 14.96 -10.36
C ASP A 197 5.72 15.21 -9.21
N LEU A 198 5.25 15.39 -7.98
CA LEU A 198 6.13 15.47 -6.80
C LEU A 198 6.90 14.15 -6.56
N LEU A 199 6.26 13.00 -6.74
CA LEU A 199 6.90 11.69 -6.62
C LEU A 199 7.97 11.50 -7.70
N ALA A 200 7.72 11.95 -8.93
CA ALA A 200 8.70 11.90 -10.02
C ALA A 200 9.99 12.66 -9.68
N GLN A 201 9.88 13.82 -9.02
CA GLN A 201 11.03 14.62 -8.57
C GLN A 201 11.89 13.88 -7.54
N ARG A 202 11.31 12.95 -6.74
CA ARG A 202 12.06 12.14 -5.76
C ARG A 202 12.94 11.08 -6.42
N LYS A 203 12.74 10.75 -7.71
CA LYS A 203 13.50 9.75 -8.49
C LYS A 203 13.67 8.41 -7.78
N LEU A 204 12.69 8.01 -6.99
CA LEU A 204 12.70 6.72 -6.29
C LEU A 204 12.59 5.57 -7.30
N GLN A 205 13.28 4.45 -7.00
CA GLN A 205 13.30 3.26 -7.85
C GLN A 205 12.14 2.29 -7.56
N LEU A 206 11.06 2.76 -6.94
CA LEU A 206 9.86 1.97 -6.69
C LEU A 206 9.03 1.76 -7.97
N THR A 207 8.09 0.82 -7.93
CA THR A 207 7.09 0.65 -8.98
C THR A 207 5.89 1.55 -8.69
N LEU A 208 5.57 2.46 -9.62
CA LEU A 208 4.33 3.22 -9.57
C LEU A 208 3.22 2.39 -10.22
N SER A 209 2.19 2.08 -9.43
CA SER A 209 0.97 1.43 -9.88
C SER A 209 -0.16 2.46 -9.92
N VAL A 210 -0.77 2.65 -11.10
CA VAL A 210 -1.83 3.64 -11.29
C VAL A 210 -3.16 2.95 -11.50
N SER A 211 -4.10 3.21 -10.60
CA SER A 211 -5.49 2.75 -10.69
C SER A 211 -6.20 3.49 -11.82
N LEU A 212 -6.11 2.94 -13.04
CA LEU A 212 -6.72 3.52 -14.25
C LEU A 212 -8.19 3.11 -14.37
N HIS A 213 -8.47 1.81 -14.35
CA HIS A 213 -9.77 1.15 -14.30
C HIS A 213 -10.75 1.48 -15.43
N ALA A 214 -10.41 2.40 -16.32
CA ALA A 214 -11.24 2.79 -17.46
C ALA A 214 -10.40 3.24 -18.65
N PRO A 215 -10.92 3.11 -19.90
CA PRO A 215 -10.21 3.60 -21.08
C PRO A 215 -10.36 5.11 -21.30
N ASN A 216 -11.39 5.73 -20.72
CA ASN A 216 -11.76 7.13 -20.95
C ASN A 216 -12.47 7.76 -19.76
N ASP A 217 -12.72 9.07 -19.85
CA ASP A 217 -13.35 9.84 -18.78
C ASP A 217 -14.82 9.48 -18.55
N GLU A 218 -15.55 9.11 -19.60
CA GLU A 218 -16.96 8.72 -19.48
C GLU A 218 -17.13 7.56 -18.49
N ILE A 219 -16.37 6.50 -18.70
CA ILE A 219 -16.42 5.31 -17.83
C ILE A 219 -15.75 5.64 -16.49
N ARG A 220 -14.58 6.30 -16.50
CA ARG A 220 -13.82 6.57 -15.28
C ARG A 220 -14.58 7.46 -14.30
N ASN A 221 -15.30 8.49 -14.79
CA ASN A 221 -16.13 9.34 -13.94
C ASN A 221 -17.25 8.59 -13.18
N ARG A 222 -17.73 7.49 -13.75
CA ARG A 222 -18.77 6.66 -13.13
C ARG A 222 -18.25 5.83 -11.96
N ILE A 223 -16.99 5.41 -12.02
CA ILE A 223 -16.41 4.46 -11.05
C ILE A 223 -15.32 5.07 -10.16
N MET A 224 -14.71 6.19 -10.56
CA MET A 224 -13.62 6.87 -9.84
C MET A 224 -13.83 8.39 -9.85
N PRO A 225 -14.45 8.96 -8.80
CA PRO A 225 -14.75 10.40 -8.74
C PRO A 225 -13.53 11.32 -8.87
N VAL A 226 -12.33 10.86 -8.52
CA VAL A 226 -11.06 11.59 -8.67
C VAL A 226 -10.82 12.03 -10.12
N ASN A 227 -11.39 11.34 -11.10
CA ASN A 227 -11.28 11.68 -12.53
C ASN A 227 -11.87 13.04 -12.87
N LYS A 228 -12.83 13.54 -12.10
CA LYS A 228 -13.40 14.88 -12.29
C LYS A 228 -12.37 15.98 -12.03
N ALA A 229 -11.41 15.71 -11.11
CA ALA A 229 -10.32 16.64 -10.83
C ALA A 229 -9.11 16.41 -11.76
N TYR A 230 -8.87 15.17 -12.16
CA TYR A 230 -7.73 14.76 -12.98
C TYR A 230 -8.20 13.83 -14.10
N PRO A 231 -8.60 14.36 -15.27
CA PRO A 231 -9.05 13.58 -16.42
C PRO A 231 -7.99 12.56 -16.88
N THR A 232 -8.43 11.52 -17.55
CA THR A 232 -7.59 10.40 -18.02
C THR A 232 -6.37 10.89 -18.82
N GLU A 233 -6.53 11.89 -19.68
CA GLU A 233 -5.43 12.42 -20.50
C GLU A 233 -4.35 13.09 -19.63
N GLU A 234 -4.78 13.90 -18.66
CA GLU A 234 -3.88 14.56 -17.71
C GLU A 234 -3.12 13.54 -16.85
N LEU A 235 -3.83 12.49 -16.39
CA LEU A 235 -3.23 11.39 -15.65
C LEU A 235 -2.18 10.65 -16.48
N LEU A 236 -2.48 10.31 -17.72
CA LEU A 236 -1.53 9.65 -18.61
C LEU A 236 -0.33 10.55 -18.95
N ALA A 237 -0.54 11.86 -19.10
CA ALA A 237 0.55 12.82 -19.25
C ALA A 237 1.47 12.84 -18.02
N ALA A 238 0.91 12.81 -16.79
CA ALA A 238 1.70 12.70 -15.56
C ALA A 238 2.48 11.37 -15.49
N CYS A 239 1.88 10.25 -15.95
CA CYS A 239 2.58 8.97 -16.06
C CYS A 239 3.77 9.04 -17.04
N ARG A 240 3.65 9.75 -18.16
CA ARG A 240 4.77 9.95 -19.10
C ARG A 240 5.89 10.76 -18.45
N ARG A 241 5.57 11.89 -17.79
CA ARG A 241 6.56 12.67 -17.04
C ARG A 241 7.25 11.85 -15.95
N TYR A 242 6.50 11.01 -15.23
CA TYR A 242 7.08 10.10 -14.23
C TYR A 242 8.05 9.11 -14.86
N TYR A 243 7.67 8.50 -16.00
CA TYR A 243 8.56 7.59 -16.74
C TYR A 243 9.84 8.31 -17.22
N GLU A 244 9.71 9.48 -17.80
CA GLU A 244 10.85 10.28 -18.26
C GLU A 244 11.82 10.63 -17.13
N ALA A 245 11.29 10.97 -15.95
CA ALA A 245 12.10 11.34 -14.78
C ALA A 245 12.80 10.13 -14.11
N THR A 246 12.19 8.95 -14.15
CA THR A 246 12.62 7.78 -13.35
C THR A 246 13.12 6.60 -14.18
N ASN A 247 12.80 6.57 -15.46
CA ASN A 247 12.96 5.43 -16.38
C ASN A 247 12.31 4.13 -15.85
N ARG A 248 11.23 4.28 -15.03
CA ARG A 248 10.49 3.15 -14.45
C ARG A 248 9.18 2.95 -15.17
N ARG A 249 8.97 1.73 -15.70
CA ARG A 249 7.72 1.31 -16.34
C ARG A 249 6.54 1.52 -15.38
N ILE A 250 5.43 2.05 -15.88
CA ILE A 250 4.18 2.20 -15.12
C ILE A 250 3.43 0.87 -15.08
N SER A 251 2.91 0.49 -13.91
CA SER A 251 1.92 -0.56 -13.78
C SER A 251 0.53 0.07 -13.71
N PHE A 252 -0.38 -0.28 -14.62
CA PHE A 252 -1.76 0.15 -14.56
C PHE A 252 -2.61 -0.96 -13.96
N GLU A 253 -3.35 -0.62 -12.92
CA GLU A 253 -4.35 -1.51 -12.31
C GLU A 253 -5.69 -1.31 -13.01
N TYR A 254 -6.33 -2.41 -13.41
CA TYR A 254 -7.59 -2.38 -14.15
C TYR A 254 -8.56 -3.43 -13.60
N ALA A 255 -9.50 -3.00 -12.76
CA ALA A 255 -10.58 -3.84 -12.25
C ALA A 255 -11.55 -4.17 -13.41
N MET A 256 -11.74 -5.45 -13.67
CA MET A 256 -12.61 -5.94 -14.75
C MET A 256 -14.06 -6.00 -14.28
N ILE A 257 -14.87 -5.07 -14.77
CA ILE A 257 -16.27 -4.86 -14.34
C ILE A 257 -17.20 -5.17 -15.51
N ASP A 258 -18.06 -6.17 -15.31
CA ASP A 258 -19.00 -6.69 -16.33
C ASP A 258 -19.88 -5.58 -16.90
N GLY A 259 -19.90 -5.47 -18.25
CA GLY A 259 -20.70 -4.51 -19.00
C GLY A 259 -20.35 -3.03 -18.76
N VAL A 260 -19.23 -2.74 -18.06
CA VAL A 260 -18.81 -1.36 -17.77
C VAL A 260 -17.52 -1.00 -18.52
N ASN A 261 -16.45 -1.78 -18.34
CA ASN A 261 -15.13 -1.46 -18.85
C ASN A 261 -14.41 -2.65 -19.53
N ASP A 262 -15.09 -3.78 -19.69
CA ASP A 262 -14.52 -5.06 -20.12
C ASP A 262 -14.75 -5.40 -21.60
N THR A 263 -15.21 -4.42 -22.39
CA THR A 263 -15.50 -4.60 -23.82
C THR A 263 -14.23 -4.58 -24.67
N GLU A 264 -14.29 -5.20 -25.86
CA GLU A 264 -13.19 -5.13 -26.85
C GLU A 264 -12.90 -3.70 -27.28
N ALA A 265 -13.93 -2.85 -27.39
CA ALA A 265 -13.78 -1.43 -27.72
C ALA A 265 -12.94 -0.70 -26.65
N ALA A 266 -13.18 -1.00 -25.36
CA ALA A 266 -12.42 -0.47 -24.25
C ALA A 266 -10.93 -0.90 -24.31
N ALA A 267 -10.66 -2.18 -24.62
CA ALA A 267 -9.28 -2.66 -24.78
C ALA A 267 -8.55 -1.97 -25.93
N LYS A 268 -9.20 -1.81 -27.09
CA LYS A 268 -8.65 -1.11 -28.26
C LYS A 268 -8.42 0.38 -27.99
N GLU A 269 -9.31 1.01 -27.21
CA GLU A 269 -9.12 2.42 -26.80
C GLU A 269 -7.91 2.58 -25.87
N LEU A 270 -7.74 1.68 -24.87
CA LEU A 270 -6.58 1.64 -24.01
C LEU A 270 -5.27 1.55 -24.80
N LEU A 271 -5.19 0.66 -25.78
CA LEU A 271 -4.01 0.51 -26.65
C LEU A 271 -3.64 1.84 -27.33
N ARG A 272 -4.63 2.57 -27.86
CA ARG A 272 -4.39 3.86 -28.50
C ARG A 272 -3.83 4.88 -27.51
N ARG A 273 -4.39 4.95 -26.29
CA ARG A 273 -3.99 5.92 -25.26
C ARG A 273 -2.63 5.61 -24.64
N LEU A 274 -2.30 4.33 -24.51
CA LEU A 274 -1.02 3.88 -23.93
C LEU A 274 0.13 3.87 -24.95
N LYS A 275 -0.14 4.14 -26.23
CA LYS A 275 0.88 4.13 -27.28
C LYS A 275 2.10 4.99 -26.90
N GLY A 276 3.29 4.39 -26.96
CA GLY A 276 4.55 5.05 -26.62
C GLY A 276 4.86 5.21 -25.14
N LEU A 277 3.98 4.76 -24.23
CA LEU A 277 4.24 4.69 -22.79
C LEU A 277 4.60 3.26 -22.40
N PRO A 278 5.82 2.99 -21.90
CA PRO A 278 6.17 1.70 -21.36
C PRO A 278 5.27 1.32 -20.18
N ALA A 279 4.35 0.42 -20.43
CA ALA A 279 3.27 0.07 -19.50
C ALA A 279 3.19 -1.44 -19.26
N HIS A 280 2.67 -1.79 -18.11
CA HIS A 280 2.18 -3.12 -17.78
C HIS A 280 0.71 -2.97 -17.32
N MET A 281 -0.18 -3.81 -17.79
CA MET A 281 -1.58 -3.82 -17.37
C MET A 281 -1.81 -4.99 -16.43
N ASN A 282 -2.26 -4.72 -15.21
CA ASN A 282 -2.66 -5.72 -14.24
C ASN A 282 -4.19 -5.79 -14.21
N LEU A 283 -4.75 -6.82 -14.83
CA LEU A 283 -6.19 -7.06 -14.88
C LEU A 283 -6.63 -7.71 -13.58
N ILE A 284 -7.51 -7.05 -12.85
CA ILE A 284 -7.95 -7.48 -11.52
C ILE A 284 -9.39 -8.00 -11.64
N PRO A 285 -9.63 -9.29 -11.44
CA PRO A 285 -11.00 -9.77 -11.26
C PRO A 285 -11.66 -9.03 -10.10
N LEU A 286 -12.81 -8.41 -10.35
CA LEU A 286 -13.51 -7.62 -9.34
C LEU A 286 -13.90 -8.50 -8.16
N ASN A 287 -13.58 -8.07 -6.95
CA ASN A 287 -14.09 -8.70 -5.74
C ASN A 287 -15.50 -8.20 -5.44
N HIS A 288 -16.37 -9.09 -5.01
CA HIS A 288 -17.73 -8.72 -4.61
C HIS A 288 -17.70 -7.81 -3.38
N VAL A 289 -18.41 -6.69 -3.46
CA VAL A 289 -18.70 -5.79 -2.35
C VAL A 289 -20.21 -5.73 -2.21
N GLU A 290 -20.74 -6.17 -1.06
CA GLU A 290 -22.20 -6.33 -0.84
C GLU A 290 -23.02 -5.09 -1.22
N GLU A 291 -22.45 -3.90 -0.99
CA GLU A 291 -23.14 -2.62 -1.23
C GLU A 291 -22.91 -2.06 -2.63
N SER A 292 -22.13 -2.74 -3.48
CA SER A 292 -21.89 -2.31 -4.86
C SER A 292 -22.72 -3.12 -5.83
N PRO A 293 -23.44 -2.48 -6.77
CA PRO A 293 -24.16 -3.19 -7.82
C PRO A 293 -23.24 -3.76 -8.91
N LEU A 294 -21.95 -3.45 -8.85
CA LEU A 294 -20.96 -3.85 -9.86
C LEU A 294 -20.66 -5.34 -9.77
N LYS A 295 -20.57 -5.98 -10.92
CA LYS A 295 -20.32 -7.43 -11.05
C LYS A 295 -18.94 -7.71 -11.66
N PRO A 296 -18.30 -8.82 -11.30
CA PRO A 296 -17.07 -9.23 -11.93
C PRO A 296 -17.32 -9.66 -13.38
N SER A 297 -16.39 -9.30 -14.27
CA SER A 297 -16.39 -9.80 -15.65
C SER A 297 -16.23 -11.32 -15.71
N THR A 298 -16.77 -11.93 -16.76
CA THR A 298 -16.58 -13.36 -17.01
C THR A 298 -15.11 -13.68 -17.34
N LYS A 299 -14.65 -14.89 -17.03
CA LYS A 299 -13.30 -15.33 -17.38
C LYS A 299 -13.02 -15.20 -18.89
N ALA A 300 -14.03 -15.45 -19.73
CA ALA A 300 -13.93 -15.32 -21.18
C ALA A 300 -13.73 -13.85 -21.60
N ALA A 301 -14.43 -12.90 -20.98
CA ALA A 301 -14.24 -11.46 -21.25
C ALA A 301 -12.86 -11.01 -20.84
N VAL A 302 -12.37 -11.40 -19.64
CA VAL A 302 -11.02 -11.10 -19.17
C VAL A 302 -9.95 -11.65 -20.12
N ALA A 303 -10.09 -12.90 -20.57
CA ALA A 303 -9.13 -13.52 -21.50
C ALA A 303 -9.11 -12.81 -22.87
N ARG A 304 -10.27 -12.45 -23.42
CA ARG A 304 -10.34 -11.67 -24.67
C ARG A 304 -9.70 -10.30 -24.52
N PHE A 305 -10.00 -9.60 -23.44
CA PHE A 305 -9.44 -8.29 -23.15
C PHE A 305 -7.92 -8.35 -23.03
N GLN A 306 -7.39 -9.32 -22.28
CA GLN A 306 -5.95 -9.58 -22.14
C GLN A 306 -5.31 -9.82 -23.50
N LYS A 307 -5.88 -10.72 -24.32
CA LYS A 307 -5.35 -11.03 -25.63
C LYS A 307 -5.27 -9.80 -26.54
N ILE A 308 -6.29 -8.94 -26.55
CA ILE A 308 -6.26 -7.70 -27.35
C ILE A 308 -5.11 -6.79 -26.93
N LEU A 309 -4.88 -6.64 -25.61
CA LEU A 309 -3.78 -5.82 -25.10
C LEU A 309 -2.41 -6.40 -25.51
N GLU A 310 -2.23 -7.72 -25.37
CA GLU A 310 -0.99 -8.41 -25.71
C GLU A 310 -0.71 -8.39 -27.21
N ASP A 311 -1.71 -8.64 -28.06
CA ASP A 311 -1.62 -8.53 -29.53
C ASP A 311 -1.25 -7.09 -29.97
N GLY A 312 -1.64 -6.09 -29.17
CA GLY A 312 -1.28 -4.68 -29.36
C GLY A 312 0.06 -4.26 -28.74
N GLY A 313 0.82 -5.19 -28.17
CA GLY A 313 2.16 -4.95 -27.61
C GLY A 313 2.18 -4.43 -26.15
N VAL A 314 1.05 -4.42 -25.46
CA VAL A 314 0.99 -4.08 -24.03
C VAL A 314 1.02 -5.38 -23.20
N THR A 315 2.05 -5.56 -22.38
CA THR A 315 2.11 -6.70 -21.45
C THR A 315 0.94 -6.63 -20.47
N ALA A 316 0.11 -7.68 -20.44
CA ALA A 316 -1.04 -7.77 -19.55
C ALA A 316 -1.00 -9.05 -18.73
N THR A 317 -1.29 -8.95 -17.43
CA THR A 317 -1.40 -10.10 -16.53
C THR A 317 -2.72 -10.08 -15.80
N VAL A 318 -3.31 -11.25 -15.57
CA VAL A 318 -4.48 -11.40 -14.72
C VAL A 318 -4.02 -11.66 -13.29
N ARG A 319 -4.43 -10.80 -12.36
CA ARG A 319 -4.07 -10.93 -10.94
C ARG A 319 -4.61 -12.24 -10.37
N ARG A 320 -3.75 -12.99 -9.71
CA ARG A 320 -4.15 -14.19 -8.97
C ARG A 320 -5.02 -13.80 -7.78
N THR A 321 -6.14 -14.50 -7.60
CA THR A 321 -6.94 -14.39 -6.38
C THR A 321 -6.24 -15.19 -5.27
N LEU A 322 -5.76 -14.50 -4.25
CA LEU A 322 -5.17 -15.09 -3.06
C LEU A 322 -6.11 -14.90 -1.87
N GLY A 323 -6.10 -15.86 -0.93
CA GLY A 323 -6.97 -15.83 0.24
C GLY A 323 -8.47 -15.84 -0.11
N GLY A 324 -8.86 -16.57 -1.16
CA GLY A 324 -10.25 -16.63 -1.61
C GLY A 324 -11.21 -17.34 -0.63
N ASP A 325 -10.71 -17.96 0.40
CA ASP A 325 -11.42 -18.62 1.50
C ASP A 325 -11.46 -17.78 2.79
N ILE A 326 -10.84 -16.61 2.77
CA ILE A 326 -10.82 -15.63 3.85
C ILE A 326 -11.21 -14.24 3.32
N ASP A 327 -11.40 -13.25 4.21
CA ASP A 327 -11.73 -11.87 3.83
C ASP A 327 -10.52 -11.10 3.29
N ALA A 328 -9.71 -11.69 2.40
CA ALA A 328 -8.45 -11.10 1.95
C ALA A 328 -8.58 -9.81 1.14
N SER A 329 -9.74 -9.52 0.58
CA SER A 329 -9.98 -8.28 -0.18
C SER A 329 -9.95 -7.03 0.71
N CYS A 330 -9.48 -5.91 0.12
CA CYS A 330 -9.30 -4.65 0.85
C CYS A 330 -10.59 -4.13 1.49
N GLY A 331 -10.50 -3.70 2.75
CA GLY A 331 -11.58 -3.05 3.49
C GLY A 331 -12.68 -3.99 4.00
N GLN A 332 -12.71 -5.26 3.61
CA GLN A 332 -13.81 -6.17 3.97
C GLN A 332 -13.75 -6.60 5.43
N LEU A 333 -12.59 -6.98 5.95
CA LEU A 333 -12.44 -7.46 7.33
C LEU A 333 -12.70 -6.34 8.34
N ARG A 334 -12.12 -5.14 8.11
CA ARG A 334 -12.36 -3.96 8.94
C ARG A 334 -13.85 -3.62 8.99
N ARG A 335 -14.51 -3.66 7.85
CA ARG A 335 -15.93 -3.34 7.76
C ARG A 335 -16.81 -4.32 8.52
N LYS A 336 -16.57 -5.63 8.38
CA LYS A 336 -17.30 -6.65 9.15
C LYS A 336 -17.13 -6.39 10.65
N TYR A 337 -15.90 -6.16 11.08
CA TYR A 337 -15.61 -5.86 12.48
C TYR A 337 -16.33 -4.60 12.98
N THR A 338 -16.36 -3.52 12.18
CA THR A 338 -17.05 -2.27 12.57
C THR A 338 -18.57 -2.44 12.63
N LYS A 339 -19.16 -3.35 11.86
CA LYS A 339 -20.60 -3.67 11.93
C LYS A 339 -20.95 -4.55 13.13
N GLU A 340 -19.98 -5.30 13.69
CA GLU A 340 -20.15 -6.17 14.85
C GLU A 340 -20.05 -5.43 16.19
N GLN A 341 -19.53 -4.18 16.19
CA GLN A 341 -19.45 -3.27 17.35
C GLN A 341 -20.61 -2.26 17.38
#